data_877f56e3a98b4feefd38c120f810fe12
#
_entry.id   877f56e3a98b4feefd38c120f810fe12
#
_cell.length_a   1.000
_cell.length_b   1.000
_cell.length_c   1.000
_cell.angle_alpha   90.00
_cell.angle_beta   90.00
_cell.angle_gamma   90.00
#
_symmetry.space_group_name_H-M   'P 1'
#
loop_
_entity.id
_entity.type
_entity.pdbx_description
1 polymer ?
#
loop_
_entity_poly.entity_id
_entity_poly.type
_entity_poly.pdbx_seq_one_letter_code
_entity_poly.pdbx_strand_id
1 'polypeptide(L)'
;LMQLYQPARNESFEQDITANFTKVYKVPKNVEAILRTSCYDCHSNYTNYPWYSYIQPARFFMESHIAAGKENLNFSEWGNYSNRKQNNKLDRIAKQIKSNEMPLSSYTMIHKNATLSATQKKEIINWISQLKDSL
;
A
#
# COMPACT_ATOMS: atom_id res chain seq x y z
N LEU A 1 10.04 29.83 -1.49
CA LEU A 1 10.23 29.29 -2.84
C LEU A 1 9.87 27.81 -2.95
N MET A 2 10.24 27.00 -1.95
CA MET A 2 9.89 25.57 -1.97
C MET A 2 8.39 25.32 -2.02
N GLN A 3 7.59 26.21 -1.42
CA GLN A 3 6.13 26.06 -1.42
C GLN A 3 5.51 26.23 -2.81
N LEU A 4 6.24 26.80 -3.75
CA LEU A 4 5.78 26.92 -5.14
C LEU A 4 5.92 25.63 -5.93
N TYR A 5 6.79 24.71 -5.48
CA TYR A 5 6.91 23.39 -6.10
C TYR A 5 5.84 22.47 -5.54
N GLN A 6 4.86 22.16 -6.37
CA GLN A 6 3.72 21.35 -5.96
C GLN A 6 3.58 20.17 -6.92
N PRO A 7 4.19 19.00 -6.60
CA PRO A 7 4.04 17.82 -7.45
C PRO A 7 2.59 17.36 -7.50
N ALA A 8 2.23 16.65 -8.55
CA ALA A 8 0.88 16.12 -8.72
C ALA A 8 0.54 15.17 -7.57
N ARG A 9 -0.70 15.28 -7.08
CA ARG A 9 -1.17 14.42 -6.00
C ARG A 9 -1.66 13.08 -6.53
N ASN A 10 -1.53 12.06 -5.70
CA ASN A 10 -2.05 10.72 -5.98
C ASN A 10 -3.52 10.65 -5.59
N GLU A 11 -4.37 11.23 -6.42
CA GLU A 11 -5.83 11.31 -6.17
C GLU A 11 -6.59 10.99 -7.44
N SER A 12 -6.42 9.76 -7.95
CA SER A 12 -7.11 9.32 -9.15
C SER A 12 -8.50 8.76 -8.81
N PHE A 13 -9.53 9.40 -9.30
CA PHE A 13 -10.91 8.94 -9.17
C PHE A 13 -11.36 8.09 -10.36
N GLU A 14 -10.58 8.09 -11.44
CA GLU A 14 -10.88 7.34 -12.68
C GLU A 14 -10.11 6.03 -12.73
N GLN A 15 -10.00 5.34 -11.60
CA GLN A 15 -9.34 4.05 -11.57
C GLN A 15 -10.25 2.95 -12.11
N ASP A 16 -9.64 1.93 -12.69
CA ASP A 16 -10.36 0.72 -13.07
C ASP A 16 -10.71 -0.06 -11.81
N ILE A 17 -11.97 0.02 -11.40
CA ILE A 17 -12.44 -0.61 -10.16
C ILE A 17 -12.28 -2.13 -10.24
N THR A 18 -12.39 -2.72 -11.43
CA THR A 18 -12.28 -4.18 -11.60
C THR A 18 -10.87 -4.70 -11.38
N ALA A 19 -9.86 -3.84 -11.56
CA ALA A 19 -8.46 -4.20 -11.34
C ALA A 19 -8.03 -4.09 -9.87
N ASN A 20 -8.85 -3.48 -9.01
CA ASN A 20 -8.53 -3.31 -7.61
C ASN A 20 -8.37 -4.65 -6.90
N PHE A 21 -7.36 -4.74 -6.02
CA PHE A 21 -7.04 -5.94 -5.26
C PHE A 21 -8.25 -6.57 -4.57
N THR A 22 -9.12 -5.73 -3.96
CA THR A 22 -10.32 -6.20 -3.26
C THR A 22 -11.41 -6.71 -4.21
N LYS A 23 -11.30 -6.41 -5.50
CA LYS A 23 -12.22 -6.93 -6.53
C LYS A 23 -11.70 -8.21 -7.17
N VAL A 24 -10.37 -8.38 -7.20
CA VAL A 24 -9.73 -9.59 -7.72
C VAL A 24 -9.86 -10.74 -6.73
N TYR A 25 -9.66 -10.44 -5.44
CA TYR A 25 -9.74 -11.44 -4.37
C TYR A 25 -10.82 -11.08 -3.36
N LYS A 26 -11.40 -12.09 -2.74
CA LYS A 26 -12.32 -11.91 -1.62
C LYS A 26 -11.50 -11.69 -0.36
N VAL A 27 -11.26 -10.42 -0.03
CA VAL A 27 -10.41 -10.03 1.10
C VAL A 27 -11.23 -9.98 2.39
N PRO A 28 -10.84 -10.69 3.46
CA PRO A 28 -11.51 -10.57 4.76
C PRO A 28 -11.43 -9.13 5.29
N LYS A 29 -12.44 -8.71 6.05
CA LYS A 29 -12.52 -7.34 6.56
C LYS A 29 -11.34 -6.95 7.44
N ASN A 30 -10.84 -7.88 8.25
CA ASN A 30 -9.66 -7.62 9.10
C ASN A 30 -8.40 -7.36 8.28
N VAL A 31 -8.21 -8.10 7.19
CA VAL A 31 -7.07 -7.90 6.28
C VAL A 31 -7.25 -6.61 5.50
N GLU A 32 -8.44 -6.32 5.01
CA GLU A 32 -8.72 -5.07 4.30
C GLU A 32 -8.44 -3.84 5.17
N ALA A 33 -8.80 -3.88 6.45
CA ALA A 33 -8.50 -2.81 7.38
C ALA A 33 -7.00 -2.59 7.54
N ILE A 34 -6.23 -3.67 7.62
CA ILE A 34 -4.76 -3.60 7.68
C ILE A 34 -4.20 -2.95 6.41
N LEU A 35 -4.66 -3.37 5.25
CA LEU A 35 -4.19 -2.82 3.97
C LEU A 35 -4.49 -1.31 3.86
N ARG A 36 -5.68 -0.88 4.25
CA ARG A 36 -6.07 0.53 4.21
C ARG A 36 -5.22 1.38 5.14
N THR A 37 -4.96 0.89 6.34
CA THR A 37 -4.24 1.66 7.36
C THR A 37 -2.74 1.69 7.09
N SER A 38 -2.16 0.60 6.60
CA SER A 38 -0.71 0.42 6.57
C SER A 38 -0.09 0.44 5.17
N CYS A 39 -0.87 0.23 4.13
CA CYS A 39 -0.32 -0.03 2.78
C CYS A 39 -0.84 0.90 1.70
N TYR A 40 -2.13 1.18 1.66
CA TYR A 40 -2.77 1.83 0.52
C TYR A 40 -2.31 3.26 0.26
N ASP A 41 -1.87 4.00 1.27
CA ASP A 41 -1.42 5.38 1.06
C ASP A 41 -0.25 5.47 0.09
N CYS A 42 0.62 4.47 0.08
CA CYS A 42 1.77 4.43 -0.83
C CYS A 42 1.58 3.46 -2.00
N HIS A 43 0.68 2.49 -1.86
CA HIS A 43 0.54 1.39 -2.83
C HIS A 43 -0.83 1.35 -3.51
N SER A 44 -1.48 2.49 -3.70
CA SER A 44 -2.74 2.59 -4.42
C SER A 44 -2.81 3.88 -5.23
N ASN A 45 -3.84 4.02 -6.06
CA ASN A 45 -4.04 5.22 -6.88
C ASN A 45 -4.68 6.38 -6.13
N TYR A 46 -5.00 6.20 -4.86
CA TYR A 46 -5.58 7.25 -4.03
C TYR A 46 -4.97 7.24 -2.64
N THR A 47 -4.28 8.32 -2.29
CA THR A 47 -3.65 8.53 -1.00
C THR A 47 -4.51 9.43 -0.12
N ASN A 48 -4.68 9.03 1.14
CA ASN A 48 -5.36 9.84 2.15
C ASN A 48 -4.34 10.81 2.74
N TYR A 49 -4.32 12.06 2.23
CA TYR A 49 -3.26 13.01 2.57
C TYR A 49 -3.49 13.66 3.93
N PRO A 50 -2.51 13.56 4.86
CA PRO A 50 -2.56 14.32 6.11
C PRO A 50 -2.22 15.80 5.86
N TRP A 51 -2.54 16.65 6.85
CA TRP A 51 -2.36 18.11 6.72
C TRP A 51 -0.93 18.52 6.38
N TYR A 52 0.06 17.85 6.97
CA TYR A 52 1.48 18.22 6.75
C TYR A 52 1.93 17.93 5.32
N SER A 53 1.21 17.08 4.58
CA SER A 53 1.55 16.78 3.19
C SER A 53 1.33 17.96 2.25
N TYR A 54 0.67 19.03 2.72
CA TYR A 54 0.47 20.25 1.94
C TYR A 54 1.62 21.23 2.10
N ILE A 55 2.60 20.94 2.96
CA ILE A 55 3.72 21.81 3.27
C ILE A 55 5.01 21.20 2.76
N GLN A 56 5.81 21.98 1.99
CA GLN A 56 7.13 21.53 1.56
C GLN A 56 8.14 21.68 2.72
N PRO A 57 9.15 20.81 2.84
CA PRO A 57 9.50 19.70 1.92
C PRO A 57 8.73 18.41 2.16
N ALA A 58 7.85 18.33 3.15
CA ALA A 58 7.12 17.11 3.48
C ALA A 58 6.33 16.56 2.27
N ARG A 59 5.69 17.44 1.50
CA ARG A 59 4.94 17.05 0.31
C ARG A 59 5.84 16.36 -0.72
N PHE A 60 7.02 16.92 -0.97
CA PHE A 60 7.96 16.33 -1.93
C PHE A 60 8.38 14.91 -1.52
N PHE A 61 8.77 14.74 -0.24
CA PHE A 61 9.18 13.44 0.26
C PHE A 61 8.03 12.43 0.21
N MET A 62 6.84 12.86 0.59
CA MET A 62 5.67 11.97 0.57
C MET A 62 5.33 11.53 -0.85
N GLU A 63 5.30 12.47 -1.81
CA GLU A 63 5.01 12.13 -3.21
C GLU A 63 6.08 11.21 -3.80
N SER A 64 7.35 11.40 -3.42
CA SER A 64 8.44 10.53 -3.87
C SER A 64 8.26 9.10 -3.35
N HIS A 65 7.87 8.94 -2.07
CA HIS A 65 7.60 7.63 -1.48
C HIS A 65 6.41 6.95 -2.13
N ILE A 66 5.34 7.71 -2.40
CA ILE A 66 4.14 7.19 -3.05
C ILE A 66 4.47 6.71 -4.47
N ALA A 67 5.21 7.52 -5.25
CA ALA A 67 5.60 7.16 -6.61
C ALA A 67 6.43 5.86 -6.64
N ALA A 68 7.42 5.76 -5.75
CA ALA A 68 8.24 4.54 -5.64
C ALA A 68 7.41 3.34 -5.20
N GLY A 69 6.51 3.54 -4.24
CA GLY A 69 5.63 2.48 -3.75
C GLY A 69 4.72 1.93 -4.85
N LYS A 70 4.07 2.83 -5.60
CA LYS A 70 3.17 2.43 -6.69
C LYS A 70 3.90 1.74 -7.83
N GLU A 71 5.12 2.15 -8.14
CA GLU A 71 5.93 1.52 -9.19
C GLU A 71 6.20 0.06 -8.86
N ASN A 72 6.49 -0.24 -7.61
CA ASN A 72 6.78 -1.60 -7.16
C ASN A 72 5.52 -2.43 -6.91
N LEU A 73 4.46 -1.81 -6.40
CA LEU A 73 3.24 -2.48 -6.01
C LEU A 73 2.09 -1.47 -5.98
N ASN A 74 1.05 -1.69 -6.77
CA ASN A 74 -0.15 -0.86 -6.76
C ASN A 74 -1.39 -1.74 -6.66
N PHE A 75 -2.04 -1.73 -5.50
CA PHE A 75 -3.25 -2.52 -5.25
C PHE A 75 -4.43 -2.12 -6.14
N SER A 76 -4.47 -0.87 -6.58
CA SER A 76 -5.54 -0.40 -7.46
C SER A 76 -5.47 -1.02 -8.85
N GLU A 77 -4.28 -1.46 -9.27
CA GLU A 77 -4.05 -2.03 -10.59
C GLU A 77 -3.73 -3.52 -10.54
N TRP A 78 -4.04 -4.16 -9.43
CA TRP A 78 -3.66 -5.56 -9.19
C TRP A 78 -4.12 -6.51 -10.30
N GLY A 79 -5.35 -6.34 -10.78
CA GLY A 79 -5.92 -7.18 -11.81
C GLY A 79 -5.21 -7.08 -13.17
N ASN A 80 -4.44 -6.00 -13.38
CA ASN A 80 -3.65 -5.80 -14.59
C ASN A 80 -2.32 -6.55 -14.57
N TYR A 81 -1.92 -7.07 -13.41
CA TYR A 81 -0.71 -7.88 -13.29
C TYR A 81 -1.00 -9.30 -13.78
N SER A 82 -0.01 -9.93 -14.44
CA SER A 82 -0.10 -11.33 -14.81
C SER A 82 -0.19 -12.20 -13.54
N ASN A 83 -0.71 -13.43 -13.69
CA ASN A 83 -0.80 -14.35 -12.54
C ASN A 83 0.55 -14.59 -11.89
N ARG A 84 1.60 -14.68 -12.69
CA ARG A 84 2.98 -14.84 -12.19
C ARG A 84 3.40 -13.63 -11.35
N LYS A 85 3.12 -12.42 -11.85
CA LYS A 85 3.44 -11.19 -11.11
C LYS A 85 2.64 -11.10 -9.82
N GLN A 86 1.35 -11.43 -9.86
CA GLN A 86 0.51 -11.43 -8.67
C GLN A 86 1.08 -12.36 -7.60
N ASN A 87 1.45 -13.57 -7.98
CA ASN A 87 2.02 -14.54 -7.05
C ASN A 87 3.35 -14.04 -6.46
N ASN A 88 4.23 -13.50 -7.31
CA ASN A 88 5.52 -12.96 -6.86
C ASN A 88 5.33 -11.78 -5.91
N LYS A 89 4.36 -10.90 -6.19
CA LYS A 89 4.08 -9.75 -5.32
C LYS A 89 3.51 -10.18 -3.98
N LEU A 90 2.66 -11.20 -3.94
CA LEU A 90 2.16 -11.77 -2.69
C LEU A 90 3.30 -12.31 -1.83
N ASP A 91 4.25 -13.01 -2.44
CA ASP A 91 5.44 -13.49 -1.73
C ASP A 91 6.25 -12.35 -1.13
N ARG A 92 6.46 -11.28 -1.91
CA ARG A 92 7.23 -10.13 -1.46
C ARG A 92 6.53 -9.37 -0.35
N ILE A 93 5.21 -9.22 -0.43
CA ILE A 93 4.41 -8.60 0.63
C ILE A 93 4.63 -9.34 1.95
N ALA A 94 4.44 -10.65 1.94
CA ALA A 94 4.61 -11.47 3.14
C ALA A 94 6.03 -11.39 3.68
N LYS A 95 7.03 -11.47 2.80
CA LYS A 95 8.44 -11.41 3.18
C LYS A 95 8.81 -10.09 3.83
N GLN A 96 8.37 -8.97 3.25
CA GLN A 96 8.71 -7.63 3.77
C GLN A 96 7.98 -7.32 5.07
N ILE A 97 6.78 -7.81 5.25
CA ILE A 97 6.07 -7.69 6.52
C ILE A 97 6.78 -8.51 7.60
N LYS A 98 7.19 -9.73 7.25
CA LYS A 98 7.89 -10.63 8.19
C LYS A 98 9.23 -10.06 8.63
N SER A 99 9.97 -9.40 7.72
CA SER A 99 11.27 -8.79 8.00
C SER A 99 11.18 -7.39 8.60
N ASN A 100 9.98 -6.85 8.75
CA ASN A 100 9.70 -5.49 9.22
C ASN A 100 10.19 -4.37 8.27
N GLU A 101 10.43 -4.69 7.02
CA GLU A 101 10.77 -3.68 6.01
C GLU A 101 9.57 -2.83 5.62
N MET A 102 8.37 -3.42 5.68
CA MET A 102 7.10 -2.73 5.43
C MET A 102 6.14 -2.95 6.61
N PRO A 103 5.34 -1.94 7.00
CA PRO A 103 5.40 -0.55 6.51
C PRO A 103 6.72 0.14 6.84
N LEU A 104 7.09 1.14 6.03
CA LEU A 104 8.33 1.89 6.25
C LEU A 104 8.37 2.51 7.66
N SER A 105 9.52 2.45 8.32
CA SER A 105 9.68 3.03 9.66
C SER A 105 9.47 4.55 9.66
N SER A 106 9.88 5.22 8.59
CA SER A 106 9.65 6.66 8.45
C SER A 106 8.16 7.00 8.36
N TYR A 107 7.35 6.12 7.79
CA TYR A 107 5.91 6.29 7.74
C TYR A 107 5.24 6.00 9.08
N THR A 108 5.57 4.87 9.71
CA THR A 108 4.97 4.45 10.98
C THR A 108 5.38 5.34 12.16
N MET A 109 6.51 6.03 12.06
CA MET A 109 6.94 6.98 13.08
C MET A 109 5.94 8.13 13.25
N ILE A 110 5.33 8.58 12.16
CA ILE A 110 4.33 9.64 12.14
C ILE A 110 2.91 9.07 12.21
N HIS A 111 2.67 7.96 11.52
CA HIS A 111 1.39 7.26 11.47
C HIS A 111 1.44 5.99 12.31
N LYS A 112 1.36 6.15 13.63
CA LYS A 112 1.51 5.03 14.57
C LYS A 112 0.45 3.94 14.37
N ASN A 113 -0.75 4.31 13.93
CA ASN A 113 -1.81 3.35 13.64
C ASN A 113 -1.51 2.46 12.42
N ALA A 114 -0.51 2.82 11.61
CA ALA A 114 -0.05 2.00 10.50
C ALA A 114 0.94 0.91 10.92
N THR A 115 1.44 0.97 12.16
CA THR A 115 2.33 -0.06 12.71
C THR A 115 1.55 -1.36 12.90
N LEU A 116 2.09 -2.45 12.38
CA LEU A 116 1.45 -3.75 12.49
C LEU A 116 1.84 -4.45 13.78
N SER A 117 0.84 -4.90 14.55
CA SER A 117 1.07 -5.76 15.70
C SER A 117 1.48 -7.16 15.25
N ALA A 118 2.01 -7.96 16.16
CA ALA A 118 2.35 -9.36 15.87
C ALA A 118 1.13 -10.15 15.39
N THR A 119 -0.04 -9.89 15.97
CA THR A 119 -1.29 -10.53 15.57
C THR A 119 -1.68 -10.12 14.15
N GLN A 120 -1.62 -8.83 13.83
CA GLN A 120 -1.94 -8.33 12.49
C GLN A 120 -1.00 -8.89 11.43
N LYS A 121 0.29 -8.99 11.72
CA LYS A 121 1.26 -9.61 10.81
C LYS A 121 0.89 -11.06 10.53
N LYS A 122 0.55 -11.82 11.57
CA LYS A 122 0.13 -13.21 11.39
C LYS A 122 -1.14 -13.32 10.57
N GLU A 123 -2.11 -12.46 10.80
CA GLU A 123 -3.37 -12.47 10.06
C GLU A 123 -3.15 -12.28 8.56
N ILE A 124 -2.37 -11.27 8.18
CA ILE A 124 -2.14 -10.97 6.78
C ILE A 124 -1.23 -12.01 6.11
N ILE A 125 -0.19 -12.47 6.80
CA ILE A 125 0.72 -13.50 6.26
C ILE A 125 -0.02 -14.83 6.07
N ASN A 126 -0.83 -15.24 7.05
CA ASN A 126 -1.61 -16.47 6.95
C ASN A 126 -2.63 -16.39 5.82
N TRP A 127 -3.31 -15.26 5.68
CA TRP A 127 -4.26 -15.07 4.59
C TRP A 127 -3.58 -15.15 3.23
N ILE A 128 -2.41 -14.51 3.07
CA ILE A 128 -1.63 -14.57 1.83
C ILE A 128 -1.23 -16.01 1.51
N SER A 129 -0.78 -16.77 2.52
CA SER A 129 -0.41 -18.18 2.35
C SER A 129 -1.59 -19.01 1.86
N GLN A 130 -2.76 -18.83 2.48
CA GLN A 130 -3.99 -19.52 2.07
C GLN A 130 -4.42 -19.14 0.65
N LEU A 131 -4.31 -17.86 0.32
CA LEU A 131 -4.64 -17.36 -1.01
C LEU A 131 -3.74 -17.99 -2.06
N LYS A 132 -2.45 -18.08 -1.81
CA LYS A 132 -1.48 -18.67 -2.74
C LYS A 132 -1.76 -20.15 -2.97
N ASP A 133 -2.16 -20.88 -1.94
CA ASP A 133 -2.48 -22.30 -2.05
C ASP A 133 -3.73 -22.54 -2.92
N SER A 134 -4.59 -21.54 -3.06
CA SER A 134 -5.81 -21.64 -3.86
C SER A 134 -5.64 -21.16 -5.31
N LEU A 135 -4.50 -20.58 -5.63
CA LEU A 135 -4.23 -20.06 -6.99
C LEU A 135 -3.70 -21.09 -7.96
#